data_ff01fe0f3acd4c7939ba3afd1fb39167
#
_entry.id   ff01fe0f3acd4c7939ba3afd1fb39167
#
_cell.length_a   1.000
_cell.length_b   1.000
_cell.length_c   1.000
_cell.angle_alpha   90.00
_cell.angle_beta   90.00
_cell.angle_gamma   90.00
#
_symmetry.space_group_name_H-M   'P 1'
#
loop_
_entity.id
_entity.type
_entity.pdbx_description
1 polymer ?
#
loop_
_entity_poly.entity_id
_entity_poly.type
_entity_poly.pdbx_seq_one_letter_code
_entity_poly.pdbx_strand_id
1 'polypeptide(L)'
;MKIKVVYSDAYEVDIGAHVFPTAKFRLVRAKLIQENIICEGDFIAAPLASSDEILLVHTKSYLNKLNQGTLSPQEIFTLELPYSRALVRASRICVGGTILAAKLALKNAVSVHLGGGFHHAFAGHGEGFCVLNDVACAAKFCCLNQNVEKIMIVDCDLHQGNGNADIFREDRNVFTFSIHQQNNYPVIKPPSDLDIGLPDGTGDEEYLKALQKKLPQIIRDFQPRLIFYIAGADPYLRDRLGALGLTLEGLSKRDELVFTLAKQNGANLAVVFGGGYAQDIKDTVTIHYNTVKKALEVFS
;
A
#
# COMPACT_ATOMS: atom_id res chain seq x y z
N MET A 1 -7.55 -15.47 -16.78
CA MET A 1 -6.26 -15.69 -16.05
C MET A 1 -6.56 -15.60 -14.56
N LYS A 2 -6.03 -16.51 -13.72
CA LYS A 2 -6.38 -16.53 -12.29
C LYS A 2 -5.45 -15.57 -11.54
N ILE A 3 -5.99 -14.49 -10.94
CA ILE A 3 -5.20 -13.54 -10.13
C ILE A 3 -4.60 -14.30 -8.95
N LYS A 4 -3.36 -13.99 -8.64
CA LYS A 4 -2.66 -14.52 -7.45
C LYS A 4 -2.78 -13.55 -6.30
N VAL A 5 -3.22 -14.06 -5.16
CA VAL A 5 -3.46 -13.28 -3.94
C VAL A 5 -2.49 -13.71 -2.86
N VAL A 6 -1.69 -12.77 -2.37
CA VAL A 6 -0.68 -13.00 -1.32
C VAL A 6 -1.28 -12.65 0.04
N TYR A 7 -1.09 -13.50 1.04
CA TYR A 7 -1.63 -13.30 2.39
C TYR A 7 -0.78 -14.00 3.45
N SER A 8 -0.88 -13.55 4.69
CA SER A 8 -0.38 -14.26 5.88
C SER A 8 -1.26 -13.98 7.11
N ASP A 9 -1.54 -15.02 7.89
CA ASP A 9 -2.22 -14.87 9.19
C ASP A 9 -1.40 -14.06 10.21
N ALA A 10 -0.08 -13.98 10.01
CA ALA A 10 0.82 -13.20 10.86
C ALA A 10 0.62 -11.67 10.78
N TYR A 11 -0.23 -11.17 9.88
CA TYR A 11 -0.57 -9.75 9.80
C TYR A 11 -1.48 -9.29 10.94
N GLU A 12 -2.25 -10.19 11.53
CA GLU A 12 -3.04 -9.90 12.72
C GLU A 12 -2.16 -9.96 13.96
N VAL A 13 -1.75 -8.81 14.45
CA VAL A 13 -0.90 -8.64 15.64
C VAL A 13 -1.69 -7.92 16.70
N ASP A 14 -1.59 -8.37 17.94
CA ASP A 14 -2.12 -7.63 19.07
C ASP A 14 -1.25 -6.40 19.33
N ILE A 15 -1.83 -5.24 19.11
CA ILE A 15 -1.25 -3.91 19.33
C ILE A 15 -2.02 -3.13 20.41
N GLY A 16 -2.87 -3.81 21.17
CA GLY A 16 -3.73 -3.22 22.20
C GLY A 16 -4.92 -2.45 21.61
N ALA A 17 -5.47 -1.53 22.40
CA ALA A 17 -6.56 -0.66 21.96
C ALA A 17 -6.00 0.41 21.00
N HIS A 18 -6.03 0.13 19.71
CA HIS A 18 -5.48 0.99 18.67
C HIS A 18 -6.48 1.22 17.54
N VAL A 19 -6.39 2.39 16.86
CA VAL A 19 -7.26 2.71 15.72
C VAL A 19 -6.97 1.81 14.51
N PHE A 20 -5.72 1.37 14.34
CA PHE A 20 -5.30 0.49 13.25
C PHE A 20 -5.84 -0.94 13.45
N PRO A 21 -6.81 -1.40 12.63
CA PRO A 21 -7.44 -2.70 12.82
C PRO A 21 -6.64 -3.81 12.13
N THR A 22 -5.67 -4.42 12.80
CA THR A 22 -4.85 -5.51 12.22
C THR A 22 -5.68 -6.71 11.75
N ALA A 23 -6.87 -6.93 12.35
CA ALA A 23 -7.82 -7.96 11.94
C ALA A 23 -8.40 -7.77 10.52
N LYS A 24 -8.32 -6.56 9.94
CA LYS A 24 -8.92 -6.26 8.62
C LYS A 24 -8.44 -7.24 7.55
N PHE A 25 -7.18 -7.63 7.56
CA PHE A 25 -6.58 -8.51 6.55
C PHE A 25 -7.21 -9.90 6.56
N ARG A 26 -7.37 -10.50 7.75
CA ARG A 26 -8.05 -11.80 7.92
C ARG A 26 -9.52 -11.72 7.55
N LEU A 27 -10.20 -10.64 7.91
CA LEU A 27 -11.62 -10.45 7.61
C LEU A 27 -11.86 -10.30 6.11
N VAL A 28 -10.98 -9.60 5.37
CA VAL A 28 -11.05 -9.52 3.91
C VAL A 28 -10.87 -10.90 3.28
N ARG A 29 -9.84 -11.67 3.70
CA ARG A 29 -9.65 -13.05 3.24
C ARG A 29 -10.89 -13.90 3.47
N ALA A 30 -11.45 -13.88 4.69
CA ALA A 30 -12.64 -14.63 5.03
C ALA A 30 -13.83 -14.26 4.12
N LYS A 31 -14.05 -12.96 3.87
CA LYS A 31 -15.12 -12.49 2.98
C LYS A 31 -14.90 -12.95 1.54
N LEU A 32 -13.68 -12.90 1.00
CA LEU A 32 -13.37 -13.37 -0.35
C LEU A 32 -13.68 -14.86 -0.52
N ILE A 33 -13.40 -15.69 0.49
CA ILE A 33 -13.72 -17.12 0.50
C ILE A 33 -15.23 -17.34 0.61
N GLN A 34 -15.87 -16.70 1.56
CA GLN A 34 -17.32 -16.81 1.80
C GLN A 34 -18.16 -16.46 0.57
N GLU A 35 -17.75 -15.43 -0.17
CA GLU A 35 -18.42 -14.96 -1.39
C GLU A 35 -17.97 -15.72 -2.66
N ASN A 36 -17.14 -16.76 -2.51
CA ASN A 36 -16.60 -17.57 -3.61
C ASN A 36 -15.84 -16.76 -4.68
N ILE A 37 -15.24 -15.65 -4.30
CA ILE A 37 -14.40 -14.81 -5.19
C ILE A 37 -13.02 -15.44 -5.37
N ILE A 38 -12.42 -15.91 -4.28
CA ILE A 38 -11.12 -16.59 -4.25
C ILE A 38 -11.27 -17.89 -3.46
N CYS A 39 -10.81 -19.00 -4.04
CA CYS A 39 -10.79 -20.28 -3.33
C CYS A 39 -9.64 -20.32 -2.29
N GLU A 40 -9.82 -21.07 -1.22
CA GLU A 40 -8.81 -21.24 -0.15
C GLU A 40 -7.41 -21.55 -0.68
N GLY A 41 -7.31 -22.48 -1.65
CA GLY A 41 -6.04 -22.93 -2.24
C GLY A 41 -5.40 -21.95 -3.23
N ASP A 42 -6.03 -20.80 -3.50
CA ASP A 42 -5.50 -19.79 -4.41
C ASP A 42 -4.70 -18.68 -3.70
N PHE A 43 -4.75 -18.65 -2.38
CA PHE A 43 -3.91 -17.77 -1.58
C PHE A 43 -2.48 -18.30 -1.52
N ILE A 44 -1.53 -17.40 -1.71
CA ILE A 44 -0.10 -17.70 -1.65
C ILE A 44 0.45 -17.12 -0.35
N ALA A 45 1.13 -17.95 0.44
CA ALA A 45 1.70 -17.52 1.70
C ALA A 45 2.81 -16.47 1.48
N ALA A 46 2.72 -15.34 2.18
CA ALA A 46 3.76 -14.32 2.17
C ALA A 46 5.02 -14.83 2.88
N PRO A 47 6.19 -14.77 2.25
CA PRO A 47 7.44 -15.19 2.87
C PRO A 47 7.95 -14.12 3.85
N LEU A 48 8.82 -14.53 4.78
CA LEU A 48 9.57 -13.61 5.62
C LEU A 48 10.69 -12.95 4.78
N ALA A 49 10.69 -11.62 4.69
CA ALA A 49 11.79 -10.92 4.05
C ALA A 49 13.13 -11.14 4.78
N SER A 50 14.18 -11.35 4.01
CA SER A 50 15.55 -11.40 4.50
C SER A 50 16.03 -10.02 4.98
N SER A 51 17.10 -9.98 5.76
CA SER A 51 17.72 -8.71 6.14
C SER A 51 18.27 -7.96 4.91
N ASP A 52 18.79 -8.68 3.92
CA ASP A 52 19.33 -8.07 2.71
C ASP A 52 18.24 -7.39 1.88
N GLU A 53 17.02 -8.00 1.77
CA GLU A 53 15.89 -7.39 1.10
C GLU A 53 15.41 -6.10 1.81
N ILE A 54 15.44 -6.07 3.13
CA ILE A 54 15.10 -4.88 3.92
C ILE A 54 16.18 -3.81 3.80
N LEU A 55 17.44 -4.18 3.80
CA LEU A 55 18.58 -3.28 3.68
C LEU A 55 18.73 -2.65 2.28
N LEU A 56 17.92 -3.03 1.30
CA LEU A 56 17.80 -2.30 0.04
C LEU A 56 17.28 -0.87 0.23
N VAL A 57 16.58 -0.63 1.33
CA VAL A 57 15.95 0.66 1.66
C VAL A 57 16.34 1.11 3.06
N HIS A 58 16.15 0.26 4.06
CA HIS A 58 16.32 0.64 5.45
C HIS A 58 17.78 0.60 5.89
N THR A 59 18.16 1.52 6.78
CA THR A 59 19.52 1.57 7.33
C THR A 59 19.78 0.37 8.26
N LYS A 60 21.03 -0.08 8.27
CA LYS A 60 21.49 -1.15 9.18
C LYS A 60 21.26 -0.78 10.65
N SER A 61 21.44 0.50 11.00
CA SER A 61 21.19 1.00 12.36
C SER A 61 19.75 0.80 12.77
N TYR A 62 18.77 1.20 11.92
CA TYR A 62 17.35 1.05 12.21
C TYR A 62 16.93 -0.42 12.30
N LEU A 63 17.36 -1.25 11.35
CA LEU A 63 17.08 -2.69 11.37
C LEU A 63 17.63 -3.37 12.62
N ASN A 64 18.83 -2.99 13.10
CA ASN A 64 19.38 -3.50 14.34
C ASN A 64 18.55 -3.10 15.56
N LYS A 65 18.07 -1.85 15.65
CA LYS A 65 17.17 -1.41 16.72
C LYS A 65 15.88 -2.23 16.75
N LEU A 66 15.27 -2.48 15.59
CA LEU A 66 14.08 -3.31 15.47
C LEU A 66 14.34 -4.75 15.96
N ASN A 67 15.46 -5.36 15.55
CA ASN A 67 15.79 -6.73 15.91
C ASN A 67 16.12 -6.88 17.42
N GLN A 68 16.73 -5.86 18.03
CA GLN A 68 17.16 -5.88 19.43
C GLN A 68 16.08 -5.33 20.38
N GLY A 69 15.05 -4.62 19.86
CA GLY A 69 14.04 -3.96 20.70
C GLY A 69 14.60 -2.74 21.42
N THR A 70 15.48 -1.99 20.76
CA THR A 70 16.17 -0.82 21.33
C THR A 70 15.73 0.50 20.70
N LEU A 71 14.50 0.55 20.15
CA LEU A 71 13.88 1.81 19.76
C LEU A 71 13.76 2.73 20.97
N SER A 72 14.13 4.00 20.81
CA SER A 72 13.95 5.00 21.85
C SER A 72 12.45 5.33 22.04
N PRO A 73 12.08 5.92 23.19
CA PRO A 73 10.71 6.38 23.40
C PRO A 73 10.21 7.34 22.31
N GLN A 74 11.09 8.20 21.79
CA GLN A 74 10.75 9.11 20.71
C GLN A 74 10.48 8.36 19.39
N GLU A 75 11.27 7.33 19.05
CA GLU A 75 11.05 6.51 17.86
C GLU A 75 9.74 5.71 17.96
N ILE A 76 9.39 5.20 19.15
CA ILE A 76 8.11 4.54 19.40
C ILE A 76 6.95 5.53 19.28
N PHE A 77 7.11 6.75 19.79
CA PHE A 77 6.11 7.81 19.66
C PHE A 77 5.88 8.21 18.21
N THR A 78 6.94 8.35 17.41
CA THR A 78 6.85 8.67 15.97
C THR A 78 6.24 7.53 15.17
N LEU A 79 6.55 6.28 15.55
CA LEU A 79 5.96 5.08 14.95
C LEU A 79 4.45 4.95 15.24
N GLU A 80 4.01 5.51 16.40
CA GLU A 80 2.62 5.43 16.87
C GLU A 80 2.10 4.00 17.07
N LEU A 81 2.99 3.01 17.22
CA LEU A 81 2.68 1.61 17.51
C LEU A 81 3.52 1.10 18.67
N PRO A 82 2.97 0.24 19.53
CA PRO A 82 3.76 -0.41 20.57
C PRO A 82 4.77 -1.37 19.95
N TYR A 83 6.02 -1.30 20.41
CA TYR A 83 7.02 -2.26 19.95
C TYR A 83 6.68 -3.67 20.45
N SER A 84 6.73 -4.65 19.54
CA SER A 84 6.77 -6.07 19.87
C SER A 84 7.55 -6.86 18.82
N ARG A 85 8.12 -8.01 19.21
CA ARG A 85 8.78 -8.91 18.23
C ARG A 85 7.79 -9.45 17.20
N ALA A 86 6.51 -9.63 17.59
CA ALA A 86 5.44 -10.03 16.69
C ALA A 86 5.19 -8.98 15.62
N LEU A 87 5.12 -7.69 16.00
CA LEU A 87 4.96 -6.57 15.07
C LEU A 87 6.11 -6.48 14.08
N VAL A 88 7.37 -6.57 14.54
CA VAL A 88 8.54 -6.58 13.66
C VAL A 88 8.52 -7.77 12.70
N ARG A 89 8.15 -8.97 13.19
CA ARG A 89 7.99 -10.15 12.34
C ARG A 89 6.90 -9.96 11.29
N ALA A 90 5.73 -9.47 11.67
CA ALA A 90 4.63 -9.18 10.75
C ALA A 90 5.05 -8.17 9.66
N SER A 91 5.74 -7.10 10.04
CA SER A 91 6.26 -6.09 9.09
C SER A 91 7.25 -6.70 8.10
N ARG A 92 8.15 -7.60 8.55
CA ARG A 92 9.05 -8.33 7.65
C ARG A 92 8.31 -9.26 6.71
N ILE A 93 7.22 -9.90 7.16
CA ILE A 93 6.37 -10.73 6.30
C ILE A 93 5.61 -9.85 5.30
N CYS A 94 5.17 -8.64 5.69
CA CYS A 94 4.58 -7.68 4.75
C CYS A 94 5.57 -7.28 3.65
N VAL A 95 6.84 -6.99 3.98
CA VAL A 95 7.87 -6.72 2.97
C VAL A 95 8.01 -7.90 1.99
N GLY A 96 8.15 -9.12 2.52
CA GLY A 96 8.25 -10.33 1.69
C GLY A 96 7.00 -10.57 0.85
N GLY A 97 5.82 -10.27 1.39
CA GLY A 97 4.53 -10.36 0.70
C GLY A 97 4.44 -9.41 -0.48
N THR A 98 4.85 -8.15 -0.31
CA THR A 98 4.85 -7.14 -1.39
C THR A 98 5.89 -7.47 -2.47
N ILE A 99 7.09 -7.94 -2.08
CA ILE A 99 8.08 -8.45 -3.05
C ILE A 99 7.50 -9.62 -3.85
N LEU A 100 6.83 -10.57 -3.19
CA LEU A 100 6.22 -11.71 -3.87
C LEU A 100 5.09 -11.26 -4.80
N ALA A 101 4.23 -10.34 -4.36
CA ALA A 101 3.15 -9.79 -5.19
C ALA A 101 3.72 -9.11 -6.45
N ALA A 102 4.80 -8.35 -6.32
CA ALA A 102 5.47 -7.72 -7.47
C ALA A 102 6.00 -8.77 -8.47
N LYS A 103 6.67 -9.82 -7.98
CA LYS A 103 7.12 -10.94 -8.84
C LYS A 103 5.97 -11.63 -9.56
N LEU A 104 4.85 -11.84 -8.86
CA LEU A 104 3.66 -12.46 -9.43
C LEU A 104 2.98 -11.53 -10.45
N ALA A 105 2.94 -10.22 -10.20
CA ALA A 105 2.43 -9.23 -11.13
C ALA A 105 3.24 -9.21 -12.43
N LEU A 106 4.57 -9.19 -12.34
CA LEU A 106 5.46 -9.26 -13.51
C LEU A 106 5.26 -10.52 -14.36
N LYS A 107 4.79 -11.63 -13.75
CA LYS A 107 4.51 -12.89 -14.44
C LYS A 107 3.08 -12.98 -14.96
N ASN A 108 2.11 -12.39 -14.28
CA ASN A 108 0.69 -12.60 -14.48
C ASN A 108 -0.10 -11.32 -14.74
N ALA A 109 0.56 -10.23 -15.12
CA ALA A 109 0.03 -8.87 -15.28
C ALA A 109 -0.51 -8.22 -14.00
N VAL A 110 -1.13 -8.94 -13.09
CA VAL A 110 -1.66 -8.42 -11.83
C VAL A 110 -1.50 -9.41 -10.68
N SER A 111 -1.25 -8.90 -9.49
CA SER A 111 -1.31 -9.63 -8.22
C SER A 111 -1.80 -8.71 -7.11
N VAL A 112 -2.47 -9.28 -6.12
CA VAL A 112 -2.96 -8.52 -4.95
C VAL A 112 -2.31 -9.09 -3.69
N HIS A 113 -1.77 -8.22 -2.87
CA HIS A 113 -1.31 -8.53 -1.52
C HIS A 113 -2.37 -8.05 -0.52
N LEU A 114 -2.99 -8.98 0.24
CA LEU A 114 -3.93 -8.64 1.32
C LEU A 114 -3.17 -8.11 2.53
N GLY A 115 -2.42 -7.05 2.34
CA GLY A 115 -1.55 -6.41 3.32
C GLY A 115 -0.71 -5.35 2.65
N GLY A 116 0.34 -4.89 3.33
CA GLY A 116 1.28 -3.92 2.78
C GLY A 116 0.72 -2.50 2.63
N GLY A 117 1.47 -1.66 1.95
CA GLY A 117 1.15 -0.24 1.77
C GLY A 117 1.63 0.63 2.93
N PHE A 118 2.68 0.22 3.62
CA PHE A 118 3.27 0.94 4.76
C PHE A 118 4.19 2.07 4.29
N HIS A 119 3.60 3.08 3.68
CA HIS A 119 4.22 4.15 2.90
C HIS A 119 4.85 5.29 3.73
N HIS A 120 4.61 5.33 5.06
CA HIS A 120 5.18 6.36 5.93
C HIS A 120 6.56 6.02 6.48
N ALA A 121 7.01 4.75 6.46
CA ALA A 121 8.34 4.41 6.98
C ALA A 121 9.44 4.98 6.09
N PHE A 122 10.38 5.70 6.71
CA PHE A 122 11.59 6.24 6.10
C PHE A 122 12.73 5.21 6.13
N ALA A 123 13.82 5.49 5.47
CA ALA A 123 15.00 4.62 5.49
C ALA A 123 15.55 4.40 6.91
N GLY A 124 15.52 5.41 7.76
CA GLY A 124 16.13 5.41 9.09
C GLY A 124 15.20 5.22 10.26
N HIS A 125 13.89 5.25 10.07
CA HIS A 125 12.90 5.12 11.14
C HIS A 125 11.52 4.70 10.61
N GLY A 126 10.68 4.20 11.51
CA GLY A 126 9.26 3.98 11.26
C GLY A 126 8.43 5.19 11.67
N GLU A 127 7.30 5.41 11.01
CA GLU A 127 6.42 6.54 11.22
C GLU A 127 4.97 6.19 10.86
N GLY A 128 3.98 6.80 11.50
CA GLY A 128 2.58 6.70 11.11
C GLY A 128 2.09 5.25 10.91
N PHE A 129 2.23 4.40 11.90
CA PHE A 129 1.89 2.97 11.90
C PHE A 129 2.76 2.10 10.96
N CYS A 130 3.76 2.67 10.29
CA CYS A 130 4.60 1.97 9.32
C CYS A 130 5.97 1.63 9.93
N VAL A 131 6.21 0.35 10.27
CA VAL A 131 7.49 -0.13 10.81
C VAL A 131 8.54 -0.22 9.71
N LEU A 132 8.20 -0.86 8.59
CA LEU A 132 9.05 -1.03 7.41
C LEU A 132 8.27 -0.61 6.17
N ASN A 133 8.93 0.05 5.22
CA ASN A 133 8.34 0.42 3.94
C ASN A 133 8.41 -0.74 2.96
N ASP A 134 7.35 -1.53 2.92
CA ASP A 134 7.27 -2.74 2.09
C ASP A 134 7.24 -2.41 0.58
N VAL A 135 6.59 -1.31 0.20
CA VAL A 135 6.49 -0.86 -1.19
C VAL A 135 7.84 -0.40 -1.69
N ALA A 136 8.57 0.40 -0.90
CA ALA A 136 9.91 0.85 -1.26
C ALA A 136 10.89 -0.33 -1.36
N CYS A 137 10.87 -1.27 -0.40
CA CYS A 137 11.68 -2.48 -0.45
C CYS A 137 11.39 -3.31 -1.71
N ALA A 138 10.11 -3.50 -2.06
CA ALA A 138 9.71 -4.25 -3.23
C ALA A 138 10.10 -3.53 -4.54
N ALA A 139 9.97 -2.21 -4.62
CA ALA A 139 10.39 -1.42 -5.77
C ALA A 139 11.90 -1.53 -5.99
N LYS A 140 12.72 -1.31 -4.95
CA LYS A 140 14.18 -1.48 -5.02
C LYS A 140 14.58 -2.91 -5.38
N PHE A 141 13.89 -3.91 -4.80
CA PHE A 141 14.11 -5.31 -5.17
C PHE A 141 13.86 -5.55 -6.65
N CYS A 142 12.76 -5.03 -7.21
CA CYS A 142 12.42 -5.21 -8.63
C CYS A 142 13.43 -4.50 -9.53
N CYS A 143 13.89 -3.31 -9.19
CA CYS A 143 14.94 -2.62 -9.96
C CYS A 143 16.22 -3.47 -10.02
N LEU A 144 16.69 -3.95 -8.87
CA LEU A 144 18.02 -4.60 -8.77
C LEU A 144 18.01 -6.08 -9.18
N ASN A 145 16.94 -6.81 -8.89
CA ASN A 145 16.91 -8.28 -9.04
C ASN A 145 15.97 -8.77 -10.16
N GLN A 146 15.11 -7.91 -10.71
CA GLN A 146 14.19 -8.24 -11.80
C GLN A 146 14.40 -7.38 -13.05
N ASN A 147 15.41 -6.52 -13.06
CA ASN A 147 15.75 -5.60 -14.15
C ASN A 147 14.54 -4.76 -14.61
N VAL A 148 13.77 -4.22 -13.66
CA VAL A 148 12.65 -3.33 -13.94
C VAL A 148 13.13 -1.89 -13.86
N GLU A 149 13.32 -1.25 -15.00
CA GLU A 149 13.90 0.09 -15.09
C GLU A 149 12.92 1.23 -14.75
N LYS A 150 11.61 1.00 -14.92
CA LYS A 150 10.57 2.01 -14.70
C LYS A 150 9.48 1.46 -13.81
N ILE A 151 9.44 1.93 -12.59
CA ILE A 151 8.44 1.58 -11.59
C ILE A 151 7.65 2.83 -11.21
N MET A 152 6.35 2.71 -11.07
CA MET A 152 5.50 3.79 -10.57
C MET A 152 4.81 3.36 -9.29
N ILE A 153 4.82 4.22 -8.29
CA ILE A 153 3.99 4.07 -7.08
C ILE A 153 2.79 4.99 -7.27
N VAL A 154 1.61 4.41 -7.39
CA VAL A 154 0.33 5.13 -7.43
C VAL A 154 -0.29 5.01 -6.05
N ASP A 155 -0.13 6.04 -5.26
CA ASP A 155 -0.61 6.11 -3.89
C ASP A 155 -1.94 6.85 -3.84
N CYS A 156 -3.01 6.10 -3.52
CA CYS A 156 -4.36 6.60 -3.35
C CYS A 156 -4.86 6.43 -1.90
N ASP A 157 -3.93 6.34 -0.95
CA ASP A 157 -4.22 6.44 0.47
C ASP A 157 -4.66 7.87 0.83
N LEU A 158 -5.39 8.03 1.92
CA LEU A 158 -5.80 9.34 2.43
C LEU A 158 -4.61 10.23 2.75
N HIS A 159 -3.53 9.62 3.25
CA HIS A 159 -2.33 10.29 3.72
C HIS A 159 -1.26 10.31 2.62
N GLN A 160 -0.50 11.41 2.53
CA GLN A 160 0.64 11.42 1.61
C GLN A 160 1.68 10.38 2.03
N GLY A 161 2.15 9.57 1.08
CA GLY A 161 3.22 8.61 1.32
C GLY A 161 4.59 9.26 1.49
N ASN A 162 4.80 9.98 2.60
CA ASN A 162 6.01 10.76 2.87
C ASN A 162 7.29 9.91 2.90
N GLY A 163 7.20 8.67 3.39
CA GLY A 163 8.31 7.72 3.36
C GLY A 163 8.71 7.36 1.93
N ASN A 164 7.73 7.06 1.07
CA ASN A 164 7.97 6.79 -0.36
C ASN A 164 8.58 8.01 -1.06
N ALA A 165 8.00 9.20 -0.85
CA ALA A 165 8.48 10.44 -1.44
C ALA A 165 9.93 10.74 -1.05
N ASP A 166 10.30 10.56 0.23
CA ASP A 166 11.66 10.79 0.70
C ASP A 166 12.67 9.76 0.16
N ILE A 167 12.33 8.47 0.19
CA ILE A 167 13.20 7.38 -0.25
C ILE A 167 13.52 7.48 -1.75
N PHE A 168 12.58 7.89 -2.57
CA PHE A 168 12.73 7.92 -4.03
C PHE A 168 12.99 9.31 -4.61
N ARG A 169 13.17 10.35 -3.77
CA ARG A 169 13.34 11.75 -4.19
C ARG A 169 14.33 11.96 -5.35
N GLU A 170 15.39 11.18 -5.40
CA GLU A 170 16.45 11.29 -6.42
C GLU A 170 16.51 10.08 -7.36
N ASP A 171 15.58 9.14 -7.23
CA ASP A 171 15.58 7.89 -8.01
C ASP A 171 14.76 8.02 -9.29
N ARG A 172 15.43 8.23 -10.41
CA ARG A 172 14.78 8.39 -11.72
C ARG A 172 14.09 7.12 -12.25
N ASN A 173 14.32 5.97 -11.64
CA ASN A 173 13.69 4.70 -12.04
C ASN A 173 12.33 4.49 -11.36
N VAL A 174 12.05 5.23 -10.29
CA VAL A 174 10.81 5.12 -9.53
C VAL A 174 10.10 6.46 -9.52
N PHE A 175 8.90 6.50 -10.10
CA PHE A 175 8.03 7.68 -10.08
C PHE A 175 7.03 7.56 -8.94
N THR A 176 6.99 8.54 -8.06
CA THR A 176 6.06 8.62 -6.93
C THR A 176 4.90 9.55 -7.25
N PHE A 177 3.68 9.01 -7.23
CA PHE A 177 2.43 9.75 -7.37
C PHE A 177 1.60 9.58 -6.10
N SER A 178 1.11 10.68 -5.52
CA SER A 178 0.20 10.64 -4.38
C SER A 178 -1.00 11.55 -4.58
N ILE A 179 -2.21 11.02 -4.31
CA ILE A 179 -3.45 11.82 -4.23
C ILE A 179 -4.01 11.66 -2.82
N HIS A 180 -4.01 12.74 -2.04
CA HIS A 180 -4.22 12.68 -0.61
C HIS A 180 -4.98 13.91 -0.08
N GLN A 181 -5.48 13.82 1.15
CA GLN A 181 -6.05 14.96 1.85
C GLN A 181 -4.96 15.98 2.20
N GLN A 182 -5.10 17.23 1.71
CA GLN A 182 -4.07 18.27 1.83
C GLN A 182 -3.77 18.64 3.30
N ASN A 183 -4.81 18.83 4.10
CA ASN A 183 -4.71 19.32 5.48
C ASN A 183 -4.74 18.17 6.50
N ASN A 184 -4.06 17.07 6.21
CA ASN A 184 -3.96 15.91 7.09
C ASN A 184 -2.50 15.47 7.24
N TYR A 185 -2.27 14.45 8.06
CA TYR A 185 -0.97 13.79 8.23
C TYR A 185 -0.34 13.37 6.88
N PRO A 186 0.96 13.45 6.73
CA PRO A 186 1.91 14.06 7.67
C PRO A 186 1.88 15.59 7.60
N VAL A 187 2.32 16.24 8.68
CA VAL A 187 2.40 17.71 8.72
C VAL A 187 3.43 18.25 7.73
N ILE A 188 4.59 17.59 7.68
CA ILE A 188 5.64 17.88 6.70
C ILE A 188 5.53 16.85 5.58
N LYS A 189 5.26 17.33 4.36
CA LYS A 189 5.12 16.52 3.17
C LYS A 189 6.34 16.68 2.26
N PRO A 190 7.32 15.74 2.29
CA PRO A 190 8.36 15.70 1.26
C PRO A 190 7.69 15.62 -0.12
N PRO A 191 8.17 16.33 -1.14
CA PRO A 191 7.52 16.30 -2.45
C PRO A 191 7.68 14.91 -3.10
N SER A 192 6.58 14.36 -3.59
CA SER A 192 6.58 13.28 -4.57
C SER A 192 6.90 13.85 -5.96
N ASP A 193 7.11 12.99 -6.97
CA ASP A 193 7.21 13.48 -8.36
C ASP A 193 5.92 14.18 -8.78
N LEU A 194 4.77 13.70 -8.29
CA LEU A 194 3.50 14.43 -8.38
C LEU A 194 2.61 14.20 -7.15
N ASP A 195 2.25 15.29 -6.51
CA ASP A 195 1.26 15.34 -5.42
C ASP A 195 -0.03 16.02 -5.89
N ILE A 196 -1.18 15.44 -5.52
CA ILE A 196 -2.51 16.05 -5.64
C ILE A 196 -3.10 16.19 -4.23
N GLY A 197 -2.94 17.35 -3.65
CA GLY A 197 -3.57 17.68 -2.36
C GLY A 197 -5.03 18.06 -2.55
N LEU A 198 -5.93 17.32 -1.91
CA LEU A 198 -7.38 17.53 -1.98
C LEU A 198 -7.89 18.24 -0.72
N PRO A 199 -8.82 19.20 -0.84
CA PRO A 199 -9.45 19.83 0.30
C PRO A 199 -10.32 18.85 1.09
N ASP A 200 -10.54 19.17 2.38
CA ASP A 200 -11.47 18.43 3.23
C ASP A 200 -12.88 18.43 2.60
N GLY A 201 -13.59 17.31 2.74
CA GLY A 201 -14.92 17.12 2.17
C GLY A 201 -14.96 16.78 0.68
N THR A 202 -13.80 16.69 0.00
CA THR A 202 -13.77 16.26 -1.42
C THR A 202 -14.47 14.91 -1.58
N GLY A 203 -15.51 14.89 -2.42
CA GLY A 203 -16.32 13.72 -2.72
C GLY A 203 -15.86 12.96 -3.98
N ASP A 204 -16.67 11.99 -4.38
CA ASP A 204 -16.38 11.06 -5.49
C ASP A 204 -16.04 11.79 -6.80
N GLU A 205 -16.90 12.74 -7.23
CA GLU A 205 -16.77 13.40 -8.53
C GLU A 205 -15.46 14.19 -8.63
N GLU A 206 -15.18 15.00 -7.62
CA GLU A 206 -13.99 15.87 -7.59
C GLU A 206 -12.71 15.03 -7.50
N TYR A 207 -12.71 13.99 -6.65
CA TYR A 207 -11.59 13.05 -6.51
C TYR A 207 -11.29 12.35 -7.84
N LEU A 208 -12.31 11.73 -8.45
CA LEU A 208 -12.15 11.00 -9.71
C LEU A 208 -11.73 11.93 -10.85
N LYS A 209 -12.27 13.14 -10.92
CA LYS A 209 -11.87 14.15 -11.90
C LYS A 209 -10.40 14.56 -11.75
N ALA A 210 -9.94 14.76 -10.51
CA ALA A 210 -8.54 15.10 -10.24
C ALA A 210 -7.60 13.96 -10.67
N LEU A 211 -7.95 12.71 -10.36
CA LEU A 211 -7.20 11.51 -10.73
C LEU A 211 -7.19 11.32 -12.25
N GLN A 212 -8.33 11.40 -12.92
CA GLN A 212 -8.49 11.27 -14.37
C GLN A 212 -7.72 12.35 -15.16
N LYS A 213 -7.60 13.54 -14.60
CA LYS A 213 -6.89 14.65 -15.25
C LYS A 213 -5.38 14.43 -15.32
N LYS A 214 -4.80 13.74 -14.36
CA LYS A 214 -3.32 13.64 -14.21
C LYS A 214 -2.76 12.26 -14.49
N LEU A 215 -3.33 11.23 -13.88
CA LEU A 215 -2.77 9.88 -13.90
C LEU A 215 -2.59 9.30 -15.31
N PRO A 216 -3.57 9.42 -16.25
CA PRO A 216 -3.42 8.87 -17.60
C PRO A 216 -2.22 9.45 -18.37
N GLN A 217 -1.99 10.77 -18.24
CA GLN A 217 -0.88 11.42 -18.90
C GLN A 217 0.45 10.94 -18.36
N ILE A 218 0.58 10.87 -17.03
CA ILE A 218 1.83 10.47 -16.38
C ILE A 218 2.18 9.02 -16.72
N ILE A 219 1.21 8.10 -16.72
CA ILE A 219 1.45 6.70 -17.10
C ILE A 219 1.95 6.62 -18.56
N ARG A 220 1.36 7.39 -19.48
CA ARG A 220 1.83 7.43 -20.88
C ARG A 220 3.22 8.00 -21.03
N ASP A 221 3.55 9.07 -20.30
CA ASP A 221 4.83 9.76 -20.41
C ASP A 221 5.96 8.96 -19.75
N PHE A 222 5.71 8.43 -18.55
CA PHE A 222 6.69 7.66 -17.80
C PHE A 222 6.83 6.22 -18.31
N GLN A 223 5.74 5.61 -18.82
CA GLN A 223 5.70 4.23 -19.32
C GLN A 223 6.20 3.19 -18.32
N PRO A 224 5.59 3.09 -17.13
CA PRO A 224 6.03 2.15 -16.10
C PRO A 224 5.85 0.69 -16.57
N ARG A 225 6.86 -0.14 -16.34
CA ARG A 225 6.74 -1.59 -16.51
C ARG A 225 6.00 -2.24 -15.35
N LEU A 226 6.11 -1.67 -14.16
CA LEU A 226 5.45 -2.14 -12.95
C LEU A 226 4.85 -0.95 -12.20
N ILE A 227 3.59 -1.09 -11.78
CA ILE A 227 2.91 -0.14 -10.90
C ILE A 227 2.68 -0.83 -9.55
N PHE A 228 3.12 -0.21 -8.46
CA PHE A 228 2.63 -0.49 -7.12
C PHE A 228 1.44 0.41 -6.87
N TYR A 229 0.29 -0.17 -6.61
CA TYR A 229 -0.93 0.56 -6.30
C TYR A 229 -1.26 0.42 -4.81
N ILE A 230 -1.18 1.53 -4.08
CA ILE A 230 -1.59 1.61 -2.67
C ILE A 230 -3.07 1.99 -2.66
N ALA A 231 -3.92 0.98 -2.41
CA ALA A 231 -5.37 1.08 -2.45
C ALA A 231 -5.94 1.38 -1.05
N GLY A 232 -5.54 2.51 -0.44
CA GLY A 232 -6.03 2.90 0.89
C GLY A 232 -7.56 2.95 0.94
N ALA A 233 -8.14 2.45 2.03
CA ALA A 233 -9.59 2.51 2.27
C ALA A 233 -10.01 3.77 3.03
N ASP A 234 -9.08 4.53 3.54
CA ASP A 234 -9.26 5.70 4.39
C ASP A 234 -9.74 7.00 3.69
N PRO A 235 -9.73 7.17 2.35
CA PRO A 235 -10.48 8.26 1.75
C PRO A 235 -12.01 8.13 1.93
N TYR A 236 -12.48 7.05 2.55
CA TYR A 236 -13.89 6.76 2.80
C TYR A 236 -14.54 7.77 3.76
N LEU A 237 -15.75 8.20 3.44
CA LEU A 237 -16.50 9.25 4.16
C LEU A 237 -16.78 8.98 5.65
N ARG A 238 -16.61 7.75 6.14
CA ARG A 238 -16.74 7.38 7.56
C ARG A 238 -15.44 6.87 8.16
N ASP A 239 -14.32 7.25 7.58
CA ASP A 239 -13.02 6.98 8.18
C ASP A 239 -12.81 7.86 9.43
N ARG A 240 -12.06 7.33 10.42
CA ARG A 240 -11.81 8.04 11.69
C ARG A 240 -10.65 9.03 11.60
N LEU A 241 -9.75 8.82 10.63
CA LEU A 241 -8.52 9.59 10.48
C LEU A 241 -8.59 10.58 9.32
N GLY A 242 -9.68 10.57 8.55
CA GLY A 242 -9.85 11.37 7.36
C GLY A 242 -11.08 12.27 7.36
N ALA A 243 -11.03 13.26 6.46
CA ALA A 243 -12.13 14.14 6.15
C ALA A 243 -12.41 14.24 4.64
N LEU A 244 -11.97 13.26 3.84
CA LEU A 244 -12.49 13.08 2.48
C LEU A 244 -13.87 12.41 2.52
N GLY A 245 -14.64 12.56 1.46
CA GLY A 245 -16.02 12.16 1.40
C GLY A 245 -16.32 11.05 0.39
N LEU A 246 -15.37 10.14 0.10
CA LEU A 246 -15.60 9.09 -0.90
C LEU A 246 -16.57 8.04 -0.38
N THR A 247 -17.49 7.63 -1.27
CA THR A 247 -18.39 6.50 -1.03
C THR A 247 -17.71 5.16 -1.36
N LEU A 248 -18.35 4.05 -0.99
CA LEU A 248 -17.92 2.71 -1.42
C LEU A 248 -17.86 2.60 -2.95
N GLU A 249 -18.82 3.24 -3.65
CA GLU A 249 -18.84 3.27 -5.10
C GLU A 249 -17.72 4.13 -5.68
N GLY A 250 -17.46 5.31 -5.11
CA GLY A 250 -16.36 6.18 -5.51
C GLY A 250 -15.00 5.49 -5.39
N LEU A 251 -14.75 4.79 -4.29
CA LEU A 251 -13.54 3.99 -4.09
C LEU A 251 -13.42 2.85 -5.11
N SER A 252 -14.53 2.18 -5.43
CA SER A 252 -14.54 1.15 -6.47
C SER A 252 -14.24 1.71 -7.86
N LYS A 253 -14.77 2.89 -8.20
CA LYS A 253 -14.47 3.60 -9.46
C LYS A 253 -13.02 4.09 -9.52
N ARG A 254 -12.46 4.52 -8.39
CA ARG A 254 -11.03 4.85 -8.27
C ARG A 254 -10.17 3.64 -8.64
N ASP A 255 -10.45 2.49 -8.04
CA ASP A 255 -9.72 1.25 -8.30
C ASP A 255 -9.87 0.82 -9.77
N GLU A 256 -11.09 0.87 -10.32
CA GLU A 256 -11.35 0.55 -11.73
C GLU A 256 -10.54 1.43 -12.68
N LEU A 257 -10.45 2.73 -12.39
CA LEU A 257 -9.67 3.67 -13.20
C LEU A 257 -8.18 3.29 -13.20
N VAL A 258 -7.57 3.06 -12.02
CA VAL A 258 -6.16 2.69 -11.91
C VAL A 258 -5.89 1.36 -12.61
N PHE A 259 -6.73 0.36 -12.41
CA PHE A 259 -6.58 -0.96 -13.03
C PHE A 259 -6.71 -0.90 -14.56
N THR A 260 -7.71 -0.17 -15.04
CA THR A 260 -7.93 0.04 -16.49
C THR A 260 -6.75 0.73 -17.13
N LEU A 261 -6.22 1.77 -16.51
CA LEU A 261 -5.05 2.49 -17.02
C LEU A 261 -3.81 1.61 -17.05
N ALA A 262 -3.56 0.83 -16.00
CA ALA A 262 -2.44 -0.13 -15.98
C ALA A 262 -2.57 -1.14 -17.13
N LYS A 263 -3.74 -1.77 -17.28
CA LYS A 263 -4.01 -2.76 -18.35
C LYS A 263 -3.84 -2.16 -19.75
N GLN A 264 -4.42 -0.97 -20.00
CA GLN A 264 -4.36 -0.30 -21.30
C GLN A 264 -2.95 0.10 -21.72
N ASN A 265 -2.08 0.41 -20.75
CA ASN A 265 -0.69 0.80 -21.01
C ASN A 265 0.30 -0.38 -20.91
N GLY A 266 -0.19 -1.60 -20.73
CA GLY A 266 0.65 -2.80 -20.63
C GLY A 266 1.53 -2.85 -19.39
N ALA A 267 1.22 -2.07 -18.35
CA ALA A 267 1.93 -2.07 -17.10
C ALA A 267 1.46 -3.22 -16.20
N ASN A 268 2.41 -3.93 -15.58
CA ASN A 268 2.08 -4.91 -14.54
C ASN A 268 1.65 -4.20 -13.25
N LEU A 269 0.76 -4.82 -12.47
CA LEU A 269 0.16 -4.17 -11.32
C LEU A 269 0.28 -5.01 -10.05
N ALA A 270 1.00 -4.52 -9.07
CA ALA A 270 1.05 -5.06 -7.71
C ALA A 270 0.20 -4.19 -6.80
N VAL A 271 -0.91 -4.73 -6.30
CA VAL A 271 -1.85 -4.02 -5.42
C VAL A 271 -1.53 -4.32 -3.97
N VAL A 272 -1.48 -3.30 -3.12
CA VAL A 272 -1.37 -3.37 -1.66
C VAL A 272 -2.47 -2.54 -1.01
N PHE A 273 -2.85 -2.85 0.25
CA PHE A 273 -4.06 -2.27 0.82
C PHE A 273 -3.91 -0.88 1.42
N GLY A 274 -2.79 -0.56 2.08
CA GLY A 274 -2.63 0.72 2.77
C GLY A 274 -3.56 0.90 3.96
N GLY A 275 -3.96 2.16 4.23
CA GLY A 275 -4.81 2.56 5.34
C GLY A 275 -6.24 2.05 5.28
N GLY A 276 -7.03 2.47 6.28
CA GLY A 276 -8.44 2.14 6.42
C GLY A 276 -8.84 1.91 7.86
N TYR A 277 -9.54 2.89 8.42
CA TYR A 277 -9.85 3.05 9.84
C TYR A 277 -11.34 3.39 10.06
N ALA A 278 -12.21 2.87 9.21
CA ALA A 278 -13.63 3.18 9.24
C ALA A 278 -14.26 2.93 10.63
N GLN A 279 -15.28 3.71 10.97
CA GLN A 279 -16.01 3.56 12.23
C GLN A 279 -16.55 2.14 12.44
N ASP A 280 -17.06 1.51 11.37
CA ASP A 280 -17.35 0.08 11.33
C ASP A 280 -16.27 -0.62 10.46
N ILE A 281 -15.54 -1.54 11.05
CA ILE A 281 -14.51 -2.33 10.35
C ILE A 281 -15.06 -3.05 9.11
N LYS A 282 -16.36 -3.35 9.07
CA LYS A 282 -17.01 -3.98 7.93
C LYS A 282 -16.94 -3.11 6.67
N ASP A 283 -16.94 -1.78 6.81
CA ASP A 283 -16.81 -0.86 5.69
C ASP A 283 -15.40 -0.96 5.10
N THR A 284 -14.34 -0.90 5.93
CA THR A 284 -12.95 -1.11 5.51
C THR A 284 -12.78 -2.48 4.82
N VAL A 285 -13.36 -3.53 5.40
CA VAL A 285 -13.33 -4.89 4.82
C VAL A 285 -14.03 -4.92 3.47
N THR A 286 -15.17 -4.25 3.34
CA THR A 286 -15.93 -4.20 2.09
C THR A 286 -15.18 -3.43 1.01
N ILE A 287 -14.50 -2.34 1.35
CA ILE A 287 -13.68 -1.56 0.41
C ILE A 287 -12.55 -2.44 -0.15
N HIS A 288 -11.74 -3.03 0.71
CA HIS A 288 -10.64 -3.89 0.26
C HIS A 288 -11.12 -5.16 -0.48
N TYR A 289 -12.25 -5.73 -0.06
CA TYR A 289 -12.91 -6.81 -0.82
C TYR A 289 -13.28 -6.36 -2.24
N ASN A 290 -13.87 -5.15 -2.38
CA ASN A 290 -14.22 -4.59 -3.69
C ASN A 290 -12.98 -4.33 -4.54
N THR A 291 -11.87 -3.89 -3.95
CA THR A 291 -10.57 -3.73 -4.63
C THR A 291 -10.12 -5.04 -5.28
N VAL A 292 -10.15 -6.16 -4.53
CA VAL A 292 -9.79 -7.48 -5.08
C VAL A 292 -10.75 -7.91 -6.17
N LYS A 293 -12.06 -7.76 -5.95
CA LYS A 293 -13.09 -8.09 -6.92
C LYS A 293 -12.93 -7.30 -8.22
N LYS A 294 -12.68 -5.99 -8.11
CA LYS A 294 -12.45 -5.11 -9.25
C LYS A 294 -11.18 -5.49 -10.04
N ALA A 295 -10.11 -5.88 -9.36
CA ALA A 295 -8.91 -6.38 -10.02
C ALA A 295 -9.22 -7.64 -10.86
N LEU A 296 -10.02 -8.58 -10.31
CA LEU A 296 -10.48 -9.75 -11.05
C LEU A 296 -11.31 -9.36 -12.28
N GLU A 297 -12.28 -8.45 -12.14
CA GLU A 297 -13.15 -7.99 -13.22
C GLU A 297 -12.34 -7.35 -14.37
N VAL A 298 -11.39 -6.51 -14.06
CA VAL A 298 -10.61 -5.79 -15.08
C VAL A 298 -9.59 -6.70 -15.77
N PHE A 299 -8.94 -7.62 -15.04
CA PHE A 299 -7.86 -8.46 -15.60
C PHE A 299 -8.29 -9.88 -16.02
N SER A 300 -9.60 -10.21 -15.88
CA SER A 300 -10.15 -11.47 -16.42
C SER A 300 -10.12 -11.54 -17.95
#